data_aa41979e4c7aff3322b6c77122585137
#
_entry.id   aa41979e4c7aff3322b6c77122585137
#
_cell.length_a   1.000
_cell.length_b   1.000
_cell.length_c   1.000
_cell.angle_alpha   90.00
_cell.angle_beta   90.00
_cell.angle_gamma   90.00
#
_symmetry.space_group_name_H-M   'P 1'
#
loop_
_entity.id
_entity.type
_entity.pdbx_description
1 polymer ?
#
loop_
_entity_poly.entity_id
_entity_poly.type
_entity_poly.pdbx_seq_one_letter_code
_entity_poly.pdbx_strand_id
1 'polypeptide(L)'
;KKESGRYIISLKDMSGIQDIERIKKSKVASLKIEGRMKSPEYVYDVVSSYRKALDQDCCTGMEETSQLQKKLEKRFYRGFTSAYYHDDIGADMMTSIIPGNRGIMAGTIEKINQYSFLFKNMVNISQEHITGVSYVTSDYKIAFISEKNINKVNGNIYQCLMQKKPLDKSHIYWHIKERKYNINREKLQGK
;
A
#
# COMPACT_ATOMS: atom_id res chain seq x y z
N LYS A 1 -3.23 26.21 -5.34
CA LYS A 1 -4.59 25.60 -5.24
C LYS A 1 -4.37 24.22 -4.69
N LYS A 2 -4.74 23.94 -3.43
CA LYS A 2 -4.82 22.57 -2.90
C LYS A 2 -5.90 21.87 -3.71
N GLU A 3 -5.52 20.78 -4.40
CA GLU A 3 -6.50 19.89 -5.01
C GLU A 3 -7.36 19.34 -3.88
N SER A 4 -8.59 19.80 -3.78
CA SER A 4 -9.57 19.24 -2.87
C SER A 4 -9.95 17.87 -3.43
N GLY A 5 -9.32 16.83 -2.92
CA GLY A 5 -9.66 15.47 -3.27
C GLY A 5 -11.10 15.13 -2.90
N ARG A 6 -11.67 14.14 -3.59
CA ARG A 6 -13.08 13.74 -3.40
C ARG A 6 -13.34 13.05 -2.06
N TYR A 7 -12.30 12.50 -1.42
CA TYR A 7 -12.39 11.69 -0.20
C TYR A 7 -11.69 12.35 0.99
N ILE A 8 -12.07 13.59 1.27
CA ILE A 8 -11.42 14.46 2.26
C ILE A 8 -11.53 13.99 3.71
N ILE A 9 -12.39 13.00 4.00
CA ILE A 9 -12.58 12.42 5.34
C ILE A 9 -12.10 10.96 5.44
N SER A 10 -11.44 10.44 4.41
CA SER A 10 -10.90 9.08 4.43
C SER A 10 -9.50 9.08 5.04
N LEU A 11 -9.34 8.44 6.20
CA LEU A 11 -8.06 8.36 6.90
C LEU A 11 -7.09 7.38 6.22
N LYS A 12 -5.81 7.75 6.23
CA LYS A 12 -4.70 6.82 5.99
C LYS A 12 -4.61 5.78 7.11
N ASP A 13 -3.89 4.70 6.86
CA ASP A 13 -3.62 3.71 7.89
C ASP A 13 -2.52 4.22 8.82
N MET A 14 -2.77 4.18 10.14
CA MET A 14 -1.76 4.55 11.14
C MET A 14 -0.69 3.46 11.21
N SER A 15 0.59 3.85 11.10
CA SER A 15 1.73 2.97 11.25
C SER A 15 2.76 3.57 12.17
N GLY A 16 3.06 2.88 13.27
CA GLY A 16 4.13 3.24 14.21
C GLY A 16 5.42 2.46 13.98
N ILE A 17 5.55 1.73 12.87
CA ILE A 17 6.72 0.86 12.66
C ILE A 17 8.03 1.66 12.51
N GLN A 18 7.96 2.86 11.97
CA GLN A 18 9.09 3.78 11.89
C GLN A 18 9.47 4.40 13.25
N ASP A 19 8.50 4.42 14.17
CA ASP A 19 8.65 4.97 15.51
C ASP A 19 8.92 3.90 16.56
N ILE A 20 9.23 2.67 16.16
CA ILE A 20 9.33 1.52 17.07
C ILE A 20 10.33 1.75 18.20
N GLU A 21 11.43 2.45 17.95
CA GLU A 21 12.43 2.77 18.97
C GLU A 21 11.91 3.77 20.02
N ARG A 22 11.09 4.74 19.58
CA ARG A 22 10.44 5.67 20.52
C ARG A 22 9.40 4.93 21.35
N ILE A 23 8.66 4.01 20.72
CA ILE A 23 7.66 3.16 21.39
C ILE A 23 8.35 2.29 22.44
N LYS A 24 9.48 1.64 22.13
CA LYS A 24 10.26 0.87 23.08
C LYS A 24 10.69 1.73 24.29
N LYS A 25 11.22 2.92 24.02
CA LYS A 25 11.66 3.85 25.07
C LYS A 25 10.53 4.36 25.95
N SER A 26 9.30 4.43 25.45
CA SER A 26 8.14 4.89 26.22
C SER A 26 7.66 3.90 27.28
N LYS A 27 8.21 2.67 27.28
CA LYS A 27 7.89 1.60 28.25
C LYS A 27 6.40 1.19 28.25
N VAL A 28 5.69 1.37 27.15
CA VAL A 28 4.33 0.85 27.02
C VAL A 28 4.34 -0.68 27.14
N ALA A 29 3.38 -1.23 27.88
CA ALA A 29 3.33 -2.66 28.18
C ALA A 29 2.89 -3.50 26.97
N SER A 30 2.06 -2.95 26.08
CA SER A 30 1.53 -3.68 24.93
C SER A 30 1.17 -2.74 23.80
N LEU A 31 1.16 -3.28 22.57
CA LEU A 31 0.68 -2.60 21.37
C LEU A 31 -0.58 -3.28 20.87
N LYS A 32 -1.62 -2.49 20.63
CA LYS A 32 -2.85 -2.98 20.00
C LYS A 32 -2.74 -2.84 18.48
N ILE A 33 -2.90 -3.95 17.78
CA ILE A 33 -2.97 -4.00 16.33
C ILE A 33 -4.43 -4.16 15.92
N GLU A 34 -4.93 -3.25 15.08
CA GLU A 34 -6.30 -3.32 14.59
C GLU A 34 -6.32 -4.08 13.25
N GLY A 35 -7.04 -5.20 13.24
CA GLY A 35 -7.14 -6.09 12.07
C GLY A 35 -8.58 -6.50 11.74
N ARG A 36 -9.59 -5.84 12.35
CA ARG A 36 -10.99 -6.13 12.07
C ARG A 36 -11.30 -6.00 10.58
N MET A 37 -12.01 -6.97 10.03
CA MET A 37 -12.36 -7.03 8.60
C MET A 37 -11.16 -7.15 7.65
N LYS A 38 -9.99 -7.52 8.16
CA LYS A 38 -8.80 -7.80 7.36
C LYS A 38 -8.59 -9.31 7.20
N SER A 39 -7.83 -9.70 6.15
CA SER A 39 -7.49 -11.10 5.95
C SER A 39 -6.55 -11.61 7.05
N PRO A 40 -6.54 -12.93 7.35
CA PRO A 40 -5.59 -13.53 8.27
C PRO A 40 -4.13 -13.24 7.88
N GLU A 41 -3.85 -13.21 6.58
CA GLU A 41 -2.53 -12.91 6.03
C GLU A 41 -2.10 -11.47 6.34
N TYR A 42 -3.03 -10.51 6.29
CA TYR A 42 -2.77 -9.14 6.70
C TYR A 42 -2.34 -9.10 8.18
N VAL A 43 -3.13 -9.73 9.05
CA VAL A 43 -2.85 -9.75 10.50
C VAL A 43 -1.50 -10.41 10.77
N TYR A 44 -1.22 -11.54 10.12
CA TYR A 44 0.06 -12.23 10.24
C TYR A 44 1.24 -11.33 9.83
N ASP A 45 1.16 -10.67 8.68
CA ASP A 45 2.23 -9.80 8.20
C ASP A 45 2.44 -8.59 9.09
N VAL A 46 1.36 -7.98 9.58
CA VAL A 46 1.47 -6.84 10.52
C VAL A 46 2.10 -7.30 11.83
N VAL A 47 1.56 -8.34 12.48
CA VAL A 47 2.08 -8.83 13.77
C VAL A 47 3.53 -9.28 13.64
N SER A 48 3.87 -10.06 12.60
CA SER A 48 5.24 -10.54 12.39
C SER A 48 6.22 -9.41 12.12
N SER A 49 5.79 -8.36 11.41
CA SER A 49 6.64 -7.20 11.13
C SER A 49 6.91 -6.38 12.40
N TYR A 50 5.89 -6.11 13.20
CA TYR A 50 6.08 -5.43 14.48
C TYR A 50 6.88 -6.28 15.48
N ARG A 51 6.64 -7.60 15.54
CA ARG A 51 7.44 -8.48 16.39
C ARG A 51 8.89 -8.44 16.00
N LYS A 52 9.20 -8.58 14.70
CA LYS A 52 10.57 -8.48 14.21
C LYS A 52 11.20 -7.14 14.55
N ALA A 53 10.49 -6.02 14.38
CA ALA A 53 10.99 -4.69 14.70
C ALA A 53 11.24 -4.51 16.20
N LEU A 54 10.41 -5.11 17.07
CA LEU A 54 10.59 -5.06 18.53
C LEU A 54 11.77 -5.90 18.99
N ASP A 55 12.07 -7.03 18.35
CA ASP A 55 13.13 -7.96 18.73
C ASP A 55 14.52 -7.52 18.24
N GLN A 56 14.60 -6.50 17.37
CA GLN A 56 15.86 -5.97 16.87
C GLN A 56 16.56 -5.09 17.89
N ASP A 57 17.88 -5.16 17.92
CA ASP A 57 18.72 -4.24 18.70
C ASP A 57 18.80 -2.86 18.04
N CYS A 58 18.92 -1.81 18.86
CA CYS A 58 18.86 -0.40 18.45
C CYS A 58 19.85 0.04 17.36
N CYS A 59 20.85 -0.77 17.00
CA CYS A 59 21.93 -0.36 16.09
C CYS A 59 21.71 -0.62 14.61
N THR A 60 20.65 -1.40 14.22
CA THR A 60 20.38 -1.80 12.84
C THR A 60 19.10 -1.19 12.24
N GLY A 61 18.45 -0.31 12.99
CA GLY A 61 17.01 -0.05 12.92
C GLY A 61 16.42 0.62 11.67
N MET A 62 17.05 1.62 11.03
CA MET A 62 16.34 2.46 10.05
C MET A 62 16.11 1.77 8.68
N GLU A 63 17.08 1.06 8.17
CA GLU A 63 16.94 0.38 6.88
C GLU A 63 15.98 -0.80 6.98
N GLU A 64 16.04 -1.55 8.06
CA GLU A 64 15.18 -2.70 8.28
C GLU A 64 13.72 -2.31 8.56
N THR A 65 13.46 -1.28 9.36
CA THR A 65 12.09 -0.75 9.57
C THR A 65 11.50 -0.23 8.26
N SER A 66 12.31 0.39 7.40
CA SER A 66 11.90 0.81 6.07
C SER A 66 11.52 -0.39 5.17
N GLN A 67 12.28 -1.49 5.23
CA GLN A 67 11.95 -2.72 4.50
C GLN A 67 10.66 -3.37 5.04
N LEU A 68 10.47 -3.38 6.36
CA LEU A 68 9.25 -3.88 6.97
C LEU A 68 8.03 -3.03 6.56
N GLN A 69 8.17 -1.72 6.54
CA GLN A 69 7.11 -0.84 6.05
C GLN A 69 6.76 -1.12 4.59
N LYS A 70 7.75 -1.26 3.71
CA LYS A 70 7.54 -1.65 2.30
C LYS A 70 6.84 -3.00 2.16
N LYS A 71 7.11 -3.94 3.08
CA LYS A 71 6.38 -5.22 3.13
C LYS A 71 4.90 -5.01 3.45
N LEU A 72 4.59 -4.13 4.41
CA LEU A 72 3.21 -3.82 4.79
C LEU A 72 2.44 -3.09 3.69
N GLU A 73 3.08 -2.24 2.89
CA GLU A 73 2.49 -1.55 1.74
C GLU A 73 1.97 -2.52 0.66
N LYS A 74 2.52 -3.74 0.60
CA LYS A 74 2.07 -4.79 -0.33
C LYS A 74 0.72 -5.42 0.07
N ARG A 75 0.20 -5.10 1.24
CA ARG A 75 -1.09 -5.57 1.75
C ARG A 75 -2.18 -4.51 1.56
N PHE A 76 -3.24 -4.58 2.35
CA PHE A 76 -4.22 -3.52 2.35
C PHE A 76 -3.58 -2.20 2.81
N TYR A 77 -3.54 -1.22 1.93
CA TYR A 77 -2.79 0.00 2.14
C TYR A 77 -3.54 1.21 1.56
N ARG A 78 -3.81 2.19 2.41
CA ARG A 78 -4.45 3.47 2.04
C ARG A 78 -3.49 4.65 2.09
N GLY A 79 -2.23 4.41 2.22
CA GLY A 79 -1.20 5.35 2.64
C GLY A 79 -0.97 5.21 4.14
N PHE A 80 0.28 5.40 4.58
CA PHE A 80 0.60 5.43 6.00
C PHE A 80 0.64 6.87 6.52
N THR A 81 0.33 7.01 7.80
CA THR A 81 0.52 8.23 8.59
C THR A 81 1.09 7.85 9.95
N SER A 82 1.97 8.69 10.48
CA SER A 82 2.42 8.62 11.87
C SER A 82 1.37 9.17 12.85
N ALA A 83 0.33 9.80 12.31
CA ALA A 83 -0.73 10.45 13.08
C ALA A 83 -0.13 11.34 14.19
N TYR A 84 -0.52 11.10 15.42
CA TYR A 84 -0.12 11.94 16.56
C TYR A 84 1.32 11.72 17.05
N TYR A 85 2.09 10.81 16.49
CA TYR A 85 3.48 10.59 16.92
C TYR A 85 4.42 11.75 16.58
N HIS A 86 4.10 12.53 15.55
CA HIS A 86 4.89 13.66 15.06
C HIS A 86 4.04 14.92 14.84
N ASP A 87 2.90 15.01 15.52
CA ASP A 87 1.95 16.13 15.40
C ASP A 87 1.47 16.39 13.95
N ASP A 88 1.51 15.36 13.09
CA ASP A 88 0.99 15.39 11.73
C ASP A 88 -0.54 15.36 11.75
N ILE A 89 -1.14 16.49 12.17
CA ILE A 89 -2.58 16.60 12.34
C ILE A 89 -3.18 17.33 11.13
N GLY A 90 -4.31 16.82 10.62
CA GLY A 90 -5.10 17.53 9.61
C GLY A 90 -5.13 16.85 8.25
N ALA A 91 -5.00 17.61 7.16
CA ALA A 91 -5.19 17.13 5.80
C ALA A 91 -4.20 16.00 5.40
N ASP A 92 -3.01 15.99 5.97
CA ASP A 92 -1.98 15.00 5.66
C ASP A 92 -2.30 13.60 6.21
N MET A 93 -3.20 13.51 7.19
CA MET A 93 -3.74 12.23 7.66
C MET A 93 -4.76 11.61 6.70
N MET A 94 -5.24 12.37 5.71
CA MET A 94 -6.32 11.95 4.82
C MET A 94 -5.77 11.38 3.52
N THR A 95 -6.49 10.38 2.98
CA THR A 95 -6.26 9.86 1.65
C THR A 95 -7.27 10.45 0.68
N SER A 96 -6.97 11.61 0.12
CA SER A 96 -7.94 12.39 -0.66
C SER A 96 -8.30 11.78 -2.01
N ILE A 97 -7.48 10.87 -2.55
CA ILE A 97 -7.61 10.37 -3.92
C ILE A 97 -8.25 8.98 -3.96
N ILE A 98 -7.77 8.04 -3.17
CA ILE A 98 -8.22 6.63 -3.16
C ILE A 98 -8.60 6.23 -1.73
N PRO A 99 -9.90 6.00 -1.44
CA PRO A 99 -10.36 5.70 -0.08
C PRO A 99 -10.14 4.25 0.35
N GLY A 100 -9.94 3.35 -0.61
CA GLY A 100 -9.75 1.92 -0.39
C GLY A 100 -8.29 1.48 -0.49
N ASN A 101 -8.10 0.17 -0.69
CA ASN A 101 -6.77 -0.38 -0.94
C ASN A 101 -6.15 0.29 -2.17
N ARG A 102 -5.05 0.98 -1.94
CA ARG A 102 -4.37 1.74 -2.99
C ARG A 102 -3.50 0.83 -3.86
N GLY A 103 -3.00 -0.26 -3.32
CA GLY A 103 -1.97 -1.06 -3.96
C GLY A 103 -0.58 -0.40 -3.89
N ILE A 104 0.37 -0.97 -4.62
CA ILE A 104 1.76 -0.48 -4.67
C ILE A 104 1.87 0.56 -5.77
N MET A 105 2.36 1.73 -5.45
CA MET A 105 2.59 2.77 -6.46
C MET A 105 3.56 2.26 -7.53
N ALA A 106 3.05 2.08 -8.75
CA ALA A 106 3.81 1.53 -9.87
C ALA A 106 4.58 2.61 -10.63
N GLY A 107 3.99 3.77 -10.78
CA GLY A 107 4.54 4.88 -11.53
C GLY A 107 3.47 5.91 -11.92
N THR A 108 3.77 6.70 -12.94
CA THR A 108 2.88 7.73 -13.49
C THR A 108 2.60 7.47 -14.96
N ILE A 109 1.45 7.93 -15.42
CA ILE A 109 1.07 7.89 -16.84
C ILE A 109 1.99 8.83 -17.62
N GLU A 110 2.60 8.30 -18.68
CA GLU A 110 3.47 9.08 -19.58
C GLU A 110 2.75 9.50 -20.87
N LYS A 111 1.89 8.62 -21.40
CA LYS A 111 1.19 8.87 -22.65
C LYS A 111 -0.21 8.27 -22.62
N ILE A 112 -1.20 9.04 -23.08
CA ILE A 112 -2.57 8.61 -23.24
C ILE A 112 -2.90 8.54 -24.73
N ASN A 113 -3.35 7.38 -25.19
CA ASN A 113 -3.87 7.15 -26.54
C ASN A 113 -5.41 7.03 -26.48
N GLN A 114 -6.03 6.75 -27.62
CA GLN A 114 -7.50 6.65 -27.71
C GLN A 114 -8.10 5.54 -26.82
N TYR A 115 -7.46 4.36 -26.77
CA TYR A 115 -7.96 3.15 -26.07
C TYR A 115 -6.97 2.59 -25.07
N SER A 116 -5.83 3.24 -24.88
CA SER A 116 -4.77 2.77 -23.99
C SER A 116 -3.98 3.92 -23.41
N PHE A 117 -3.25 3.64 -22.32
CA PHE A 117 -2.22 4.52 -21.84
C PHE A 117 -0.92 3.75 -21.59
N LEU A 118 0.17 4.49 -21.60
CA LEU A 118 1.50 3.98 -21.26
C LEU A 118 1.92 4.56 -19.91
N PHE A 119 2.55 3.74 -19.09
CA PHE A 119 3.21 4.18 -17.87
C PHE A 119 4.58 3.51 -17.70
N LYS A 120 5.47 4.22 -17.04
CA LYS A 120 6.78 3.70 -16.67
C LYS A 120 6.70 3.08 -15.28
N ASN A 121 7.00 1.79 -15.21
CA ASN A 121 7.05 1.06 -13.95
C ASN A 121 8.32 1.41 -13.18
N MET A 122 8.17 1.80 -11.92
CA MET A 122 9.25 2.22 -11.02
C MET A 122 9.58 1.17 -9.95
N VAL A 123 8.83 0.05 -9.92
CA VAL A 123 8.97 -0.97 -8.90
C VAL A 123 9.27 -2.34 -9.51
N ASN A 124 10.11 -3.12 -8.85
CA ASN A 124 10.40 -4.48 -9.26
C ASN A 124 9.40 -5.45 -8.59
N ILE A 125 8.38 -5.86 -9.35
CA ILE A 125 7.38 -6.85 -8.93
C ILE A 125 7.33 -7.94 -9.99
N SER A 126 7.35 -9.21 -9.55
CA SER A 126 7.12 -10.34 -10.46
C SER A 126 5.73 -10.29 -11.05
N GLN A 127 5.62 -10.42 -12.37
CA GLN A 127 4.35 -10.37 -13.10
C GLN A 127 3.36 -11.44 -12.64
N GLU A 128 3.84 -12.59 -12.20
CA GLU A 128 3.02 -13.70 -11.68
C GLU A 128 2.15 -13.32 -10.48
N HIS A 129 2.55 -12.29 -9.75
CA HIS A 129 1.84 -11.81 -8.56
C HIS A 129 0.90 -10.65 -8.84
N ILE A 130 0.90 -10.10 -10.06
CA ILE A 130 0.06 -8.95 -10.41
C ILE A 130 -1.35 -9.44 -10.73
N THR A 131 -2.36 -8.79 -10.18
CA THR A 131 -3.77 -9.01 -10.51
C THR A 131 -4.33 -7.92 -11.41
N GLY A 132 -3.70 -6.76 -11.41
CA GLY A 132 -4.10 -5.62 -12.22
C GLY A 132 -3.53 -4.31 -11.73
N VAL A 133 -4.01 -3.23 -12.30
CA VAL A 133 -3.67 -1.85 -11.91
C VAL A 133 -4.92 -1.04 -11.60
N SER A 134 -4.79 -0.09 -10.67
CA SER A 134 -5.77 0.98 -10.50
C SER A 134 -5.20 2.34 -10.88
N TYR A 135 -6.07 3.23 -11.30
CA TYR A 135 -5.74 4.61 -11.67
C TYR A 135 -6.94 5.52 -11.45
N VAL A 136 -6.69 6.82 -11.41
CA VAL A 136 -7.74 7.85 -11.30
C VAL A 136 -8.17 8.26 -12.70
N THR A 137 -9.47 8.24 -12.95
CA THR A 137 -10.06 8.64 -14.23
C THR A 137 -10.23 10.17 -14.31
N SER A 138 -10.46 10.69 -15.51
CA SER A 138 -10.67 12.12 -15.76
C SER A 138 -11.88 12.71 -15.01
N ASP A 139 -12.84 11.87 -14.61
CA ASP A 139 -14.00 12.24 -13.77
C ASP A 139 -13.73 11.97 -12.26
N TYR A 140 -12.45 11.83 -11.89
CA TYR A 140 -11.99 11.62 -10.50
C TYR A 140 -12.56 10.37 -9.83
N LYS A 141 -12.84 9.32 -10.60
CA LYS A 141 -13.19 8.00 -10.09
C LYS A 141 -11.97 7.07 -10.15
N ILE A 142 -12.05 5.97 -9.44
CA ILE A 142 -11.04 4.93 -9.52
C ILE A 142 -11.50 3.91 -10.55
N ALA A 143 -10.62 3.59 -11.48
CA ALA A 143 -10.80 2.50 -12.42
C ALA A 143 -9.75 1.41 -12.15
N PHE A 144 -10.14 0.17 -12.43
CA PHE A 144 -9.28 -1.00 -12.32
C PHE A 144 -9.16 -1.69 -13.68
N ILE A 145 -7.95 -2.10 -14.02
CA ILE A 145 -7.62 -2.87 -15.21
C ILE A 145 -7.03 -4.20 -14.76
N SER A 146 -7.65 -5.30 -15.18
CA SER A 146 -7.14 -6.65 -14.92
C SER A 146 -5.81 -6.91 -15.66
N GLU A 147 -4.98 -7.78 -15.11
CA GLU A 147 -3.70 -8.23 -15.67
C GLU A 147 -3.76 -8.59 -17.16
N LYS A 148 -4.89 -9.17 -17.61
CA LYS A 148 -5.13 -9.58 -19.03
C LYS A 148 -5.07 -8.42 -20.02
N ASN A 149 -5.31 -7.20 -19.56
CA ASN A 149 -5.35 -5.98 -20.36
C ASN A 149 -4.10 -5.12 -20.17
N ILE A 150 -3.04 -5.72 -19.64
CA ILE A 150 -1.77 -5.06 -19.34
C ILE A 150 -0.66 -5.78 -20.09
N ASN A 151 0.03 -5.06 -20.97
CA ASN A 151 1.12 -5.59 -21.78
C ASN A 151 2.42 -4.88 -21.47
N LYS A 152 3.49 -5.64 -21.30
CA LYS A 152 4.84 -5.07 -21.24
C LYS A 152 5.29 -4.75 -22.67
N VAL A 153 5.58 -3.49 -22.92
CA VAL A 153 5.95 -3.01 -24.27
C VAL A 153 7.47 -3.08 -24.47
N ASN A 154 8.22 -2.45 -23.56
CA ASN A 154 9.69 -2.44 -23.63
C ASN A 154 10.26 -2.07 -22.25
N GLY A 155 11.35 -2.72 -21.84
CA GLY A 155 12.02 -2.42 -20.56
C GLY A 155 11.01 -2.31 -19.40
N ASN A 156 10.85 -1.12 -18.86
CA ASN A 156 9.92 -0.82 -17.77
C ASN A 156 8.63 -0.13 -18.23
N ILE A 157 8.36 -0.07 -19.53
CA ILE A 157 7.13 0.54 -20.08
C ILE A 157 6.04 -0.50 -20.20
N TYR A 158 4.88 -0.17 -19.68
CA TYR A 158 3.67 -0.98 -19.73
C TYR A 158 2.56 -0.23 -20.44
N GLN A 159 1.79 -0.96 -21.23
CA GLN A 159 0.57 -0.49 -21.88
C GLN A 159 -0.64 -1.10 -21.18
N CYS A 160 -1.61 -0.27 -20.86
CA CYS A 160 -2.88 -0.67 -20.30
C CYS A 160 -4.01 -0.33 -21.27
N LEU A 161 -4.84 -1.32 -21.62
CA LEU A 161 -6.07 -1.09 -22.36
C LEU A 161 -7.12 -0.54 -21.41
N MET A 162 -7.67 0.64 -21.70
CA MET A 162 -8.57 1.35 -20.80
C MET A 162 -10.01 1.37 -21.32
N GLN A 163 -10.95 1.31 -20.40
CA GLN A 163 -12.38 1.59 -20.68
C GLN A 163 -12.75 3.04 -20.39
N LYS A 164 -12.03 3.68 -19.50
CA LYS A 164 -12.23 5.08 -19.09
C LYS A 164 -10.92 5.83 -19.18
N LYS A 165 -11.02 7.08 -19.67
CA LYS A 165 -9.86 7.95 -19.81
C LYS A 165 -9.26 8.24 -18.44
N PRO A 166 -7.94 8.06 -18.23
CA PRO A 166 -7.27 8.43 -16.99
C PRO A 166 -7.15 9.95 -16.87
N LEU A 167 -6.98 10.41 -15.63
CA LEU A 167 -6.52 11.75 -15.35
C LEU A 167 -5.06 11.87 -15.79
N ASP A 168 -4.74 12.95 -16.51
CA ASP A 168 -3.38 13.17 -17.02
C ASP A 168 -2.36 13.19 -15.87
N LYS A 169 -1.21 12.56 -16.10
CA LYS A 169 -0.12 12.40 -15.11
C LYS A 169 -0.55 11.76 -13.79
N SER A 170 -1.68 11.04 -13.75
CA SER A 170 -2.10 10.34 -12.54
C SER A 170 -1.18 9.18 -12.22
N HIS A 171 -1.13 8.84 -10.92
CA HIS A 171 -0.39 7.68 -10.44
C HIS A 171 -1.09 6.38 -10.80
N ILE A 172 -0.30 5.36 -11.10
CA ILE A 172 -0.71 3.99 -11.32
C ILE A 172 -0.30 3.15 -10.13
N TYR A 173 -1.19 2.27 -9.70
CA TYR A 173 -0.95 1.39 -8.56
C TYR A 173 -1.14 -0.07 -8.96
N TRP A 174 -0.11 -0.90 -8.73
CA TRP A 174 -0.20 -2.35 -8.87
C TRP A 174 -1.02 -2.98 -7.76
N HIS A 175 -1.90 -3.90 -8.14
CA HIS A 175 -2.55 -4.83 -7.21
C HIS A 175 -1.92 -6.21 -7.38
N ILE A 176 -1.54 -6.83 -6.26
CA ILE A 176 -0.89 -8.14 -6.24
C ILE A 176 -1.76 -9.17 -5.56
N LYS A 177 -1.59 -10.44 -5.95
CA LYS A 177 -2.22 -11.58 -5.28
C LYS A 177 -1.78 -11.63 -3.82
N GLU A 178 -2.71 -11.78 -2.90
CA GLU A 178 -2.37 -12.08 -1.52
C GLU A 178 -1.70 -13.45 -1.44
N ARG A 179 -0.55 -13.49 -0.79
CA ARG A 179 0.13 -14.76 -0.52
C ARG A 179 -0.68 -15.51 0.51
N LYS A 180 -1.28 -16.64 0.13
CA LYS A 180 -1.96 -17.53 1.08
C LYS A 180 -0.91 -18.21 1.94
N TYR A 181 -1.01 -18.02 3.25
CA TYR A 181 -0.25 -18.82 4.20
C TYR A 181 -1.06 -20.05 4.56
N ASN A 182 -0.43 -21.23 4.59
CA ASN A 182 -1.01 -22.41 5.20
C ASN A 182 -1.04 -22.19 6.73
N ILE A 183 -2.09 -21.56 7.21
CA ILE A 183 -2.32 -21.41 8.64
C ILE A 183 -2.87 -22.76 9.12
N ASN A 184 -2.03 -23.54 9.78
CA ASN A 184 -2.46 -24.79 10.37
C ASN A 184 -3.35 -24.48 11.58
N ARG A 185 -4.67 -24.48 11.35
CA ARG A 185 -5.69 -24.14 12.36
C ARG A 185 -5.69 -25.12 13.54
N GLU A 186 -5.21 -26.34 13.36
CA GLU A 186 -5.14 -27.35 14.41
C GLU A 186 -4.14 -26.99 15.52
N LYS A 187 -3.05 -26.27 15.20
CA LYS A 187 -2.09 -25.79 16.19
C LYS A 187 -2.57 -24.59 17.02
N LEU A 188 -3.64 -23.93 16.62
CA LEU A 188 -4.20 -22.77 17.35
C LEU A 188 -5.28 -23.17 18.36
N GLN A 189 -5.81 -24.40 18.30
CA GLN A 189 -6.84 -24.90 19.22
C GLN A 189 -6.27 -25.65 20.42
N GLY A 190 -4.97 -25.79 20.52
CA GLY A 190 -4.31 -26.61 21.52
C GLY A 190 -3.45 -25.86 22.52
N LYS A 191 -3.95 -24.76 23.11
CA LYS A 191 -3.40 -24.23 24.38
C LYS A 191 -4.46 -23.38 25.08
#